data_6b70d00075d48df6207d2b56f61f3a7a
#
_entry.id   6b70d00075d48df6207d2b56f61f3a7a
#
_cell.length_a   1.000
_cell.length_b   1.000
_cell.length_c   1.000
_cell.angle_alpha   90.00
_cell.angle_beta   90.00
_cell.angle_gamma   90.00
#
_symmetry.space_group_name_H-M   'P 1'
#
loop_
_entity.id
_entity.type
_entity.pdbx_description
1 polymer ?
#
loop_
_entity_poly.entity_id
_entity_poly.type
_entity_poly.pdbx_seq_one_letter_code
_entity_poly.pdbx_strand_id
1 'polypeptide(L)'
;YKMNHIADSVSSKIIHAHMSAEHYELQKFPNARVALLSKDKKLLFGGVNKNIDFSREFYNANNTFTLISKRASGHLDVEYIVVRSSECNENIVILKNKIAYVVIITAFVIIVIAVFLSYMFLKPLRDKMQEIEDFVKDTTHELNTPITALMMSLSRLKSKKTYDEKIFNNISISTKQLYDIYSSLSYISFDNSAEPAEDIMFNDVVNNCISYHGELLAKKNISVIKSIDECQINIASSKAKMLINNLLNNSIKYSTPNTTIRIITTANSLCIQDEGIGISKKKQEEIFKRFVRASSYAGGFGVGLSIVDSIVKEYNYKLSLVSNEGEGTTITITF
;
A
#
# COMPACT_ATOMS: atom_id res chain seq x y z
N TYR A 1 25.46 32.74 39.02
CA TYR A 1 24.74 32.95 40.28
C TYR A 1 25.44 32.27 41.45
N LYS A 2 25.67 30.95 41.47
CA LYS A 2 26.32 30.18 42.56
C LYS A 2 27.72 30.71 42.92
N MET A 3 28.56 31.04 41.92
CA MET A 3 29.92 31.53 42.15
C MET A 3 29.92 32.92 42.80
N ASN A 4 29.02 33.81 42.43
CA ASN A 4 28.82 35.11 43.09
C ASN A 4 28.42 34.92 44.55
N HIS A 5 27.46 34.01 44.83
CA HIS A 5 27.04 33.73 46.18
C HIS A 5 28.19 33.19 47.05
N ILE A 6 29.07 32.34 46.49
CA ILE A 6 30.28 31.86 47.19
C ILE A 6 31.21 33.04 47.47
N ALA A 7 31.49 33.91 46.47
CA ALA A 7 32.34 35.07 46.65
C ALA A 7 31.79 36.05 47.71
N ASP A 8 30.47 36.25 47.71
CA ASP A 8 29.79 37.12 48.69
C ASP A 8 29.84 36.55 50.10
N SER A 9 29.61 35.24 50.23
CA SER A 9 29.72 34.55 51.52
C SER A 9 31.14 34.62 52.11
N VAL A 10 32.15 34.42 51.24
CA VAL A 10 33.56 34.52 51.64
C VAL A 10 33.92 35.94 52.00
N SER A 11 33.50 36.93 51.23
CA SER A 11 33.72 38.35 51.49
C SER A 11 33.14 38.79 52.81
N SER A 12 31.87 38.44 53.08
CA SER A 12 31.20 38.77 54.35
C SER A 12 31.94 38.20 55.56
N LYS A 13 32.42 36.94 55.48
CA LYS A 13 33.18 36.32 56.56
C LYS A 13 34.55 36.97 56.77
N ILE A 14 35.26 37.39 55.71
CA ILE A 14 36.54 38.11 55.80
C ILE A 14 36.34 39.47 56.49
N ILE A 15 35.32 40.21 56.08
CA ILE A 15 34.98 41.49 56.68
C ILE A 15 34.65 41.36 58.18
N HIS A 16 33.81 40.37 58.50
CA HIS A 16 33.43 40.07 59.91
C HIS A 16 34.67 39.72 60.77
N ALA A 17 35.52 38.82 60.31
CA ALA A 17 36.72 38.40 61.00
C ALA A 17 37.69 39.56 61.23
N HIS A 18 37.86 40.48 60.26
CA HIS A 18 38.64 41.65 60.39
C HIS A 18 38.09 42.63 61.46
N MET A 19 36.77 42.84 61.46
CA MET A 19 36.09 43.73 62.39
C MET A 19 36.05 43.19 63.83
N SER A 20 35.98 41.87 63.98
CA SER A 20 35.89 41.16 65.30
C SER A 20 37.30 40.81 65.86
N ALA A 21 38.38 41.06 65.10
CA ALA A 21 39.73 40.61 65.38
C ALA A 21 39.89 39.12 65.62
N GLU A 22 39.05 38.33 64.94
CA GLU A 22 38.99 36.86 64.98
C GLU A 22 39.92 36.24 63.95
N HIS A 23 40.38 35.00 64.21
CA HIS A 23 41.13 34.23 63.24
C HIS A 23 40.25 33.77 62.10
N TYR A 24 40.64 33.99 60.84
CA TYR A 24 39.90 33.62 59.64
C TYR A 24 40.38 32.28 59.10
N GLU A 25 39.44 31.31 58.99
CA GLU A 25 39.65 30.04 58.26
C GLU A 25 38.81 29.99 57.00
N LEU A 26 39.47 29.60 55.88
CA LEU A 26 38.79 29.47 54.61
C LEU A 26 37.90 28.24 54.58
N GLN A 27 36.59 28.46 54.42
CA GLN A 27 35.60 27.39 54.26
C GLN A 27 35.83 26.61 52.98
N LYS A 28 35.76 25.28 53.03
CA LYS A 28 35.79 24.43 51.82
C LYS A 28 34.42 24.40 51.19
N PHE A 29 34.40 24.56 49.83
CA PHE A 29 33.21 24.45 49.00
C PHE A 29 33.32 23.19 48.14
N PRO A 30 32.37 22.25 48.19
CA PRO A 30 32.50 20.94 47.51
C PRO A 30 32.67 21.04 45.98
N ASN A 31 32.05 22.05 45.36
CA ASN A 31 32.05 22.20 43.86
C ASN A 31 32.79 23.46 43.36
N ALA A 32 33.57 24.13 44.25
CA ALA A 32 34.33 25.30 43.89
C ALA A 32 35.62 25.37 44.67
N ARG A 33 36.66 25.80 44.04
CA ARG A 33 37.94 26.13 44.67
C ARG A 33 37.99 27.64 44.87
N VAL A 34 38.30 28.05 46.07
CA VAL A 34 38.42 29.46 46.44
C VAL A 34 39.88 29.77 46.78
N ALA A 35 40.37 30.89 46.28
CA ALA A 35 41.66 31.42 46.67
C ALA A 35 41.55 32.92 47.00
N LEU A 36 42.25 33.33 48.03
CA LEU A 36 42.33 34.69 48.46
C LEU A 36 43.77 35.23 48.16
N LEU A 37 43.84 36.37 47.48
CA LEU A 37 45.11 36.93 47.05
C LEU A 37 45.23 38.37 47.54
N SER A 38 46.51 38.77 47.85
CA SER A 38 46.88 40.12 48.23
C SER A 38 46.85 41.05 47.01
N LYS A 39 47.12 42.38 47.28
CA LYS A 39 47.23 43.37 46.23
C LYS A 39 48.38 43.06 45.26
N ASP A 40 49.45 42.42 45.74
CA ASP A 40 50.59 41.96 44.90
C ASP A 40 50.30 40.59 44.22
N LYS A 41 49.02 40.13 44.21
CA LYS A 41 48.59 38.84 43.63
C LYS A 41 49.25 37.60 44.27
N LYS A 42 49.77 37.73 45.49
CA LYS A 42 50.32 36.61 46.27
C LYS A 42 49.16 35.85 46.93
N LEU A 43 49.26 34.52 46.93
CA LEU A 43 48.24 33.63 47.55
C LEU A 43 48.32 33.75 49.08
N LEU A 44 47.24 34.17 49.71
CA LEU A 44 47.09 34.25 51.17
C LEU A 44 46.44 32.98 51.72
N PHE A 45 45.31 32.58 51.16
CA PHE A 45 44.55 31.38 51.59
C PHE A 45 44.04 30.60 50.40
N GLY A 46 43.87 29.28 50.54
CA GLY A 46 43.29 28.43 49.55
C GLY A 46 44.27 27.93 48.50
N GLY A 47 43.75 27.47 47.34
CA GLY A 47 44.59 26.97 46.24
C GLY A 47 43.88 27.05 44.90
N VAL A 48 44.50 27.85 43.99
CA VAL A 48 44.09 27.93 42.58
C VAL A 48 45.34 27.87 41.71
N ASN A 49 45.34 27.14 40.62
CA ASN A 49 46.46 27.05 39.68
C ASN A 49 46.91 28.43 39.17
N LYS A 50 48.21 28.58 38.91
CA LYS A 50 48.93 29.84 38.72
C LYS A 50 48.47 30.78 37.57
N ASN A 51 47.63 30.38 36.67
CA ASN A 51 47.20 31.23 35.56
C ASN A 51 45.82 31.85 35.85
N ILE A 52 45.81 33.05 36.44
CA ILE A 52 44.61 33.85 36.65
C ILE A 52 44.73 35.10 35.81
N ASP A 53 43.72 35.33 34.94
CA ASP A 53 43.60 36.56 34.15
C ASP A 53 42.80 37.60 34.96
N PHE A 54 43.49 38.54 35.57
CA PHE A 54 42.91 39.61 36.38
C PHE A 54 42.29 40.74 35.53
N SER A 55 42.38 40.68 34.20
CA SER A 55 41.79 41.69 33.33
C SER A 55 40.27 41.52 33.20
N ARG A 56 39.76 40.33 33.60
CA ARG A 56 38.34 39.97 33.48
C ARG A 56 37.77 39.51 34.82
N GLU A 57 36.62 40.03 35.17
CA GLU A 57 35.93 39.61 36.39
C GLU A 57 35.38 38.18 36.31
N PHE A 58 34.95 37.74 35.09
CA PHE A 58 34.41 36.40 34.84
C PHE A 58 34.89 35.88 33.49
N TYR A 59 35.42 34.66 33.49
CA TYR A 59 35.84 33.99 32.26
C TYR A 59 35.85 32.48 32.37
N ASN A 60 35.84 31.82 31.23
CA ASN A 60 35.98 30.38 31.10
C ASN A 60 37.33 30.04 30.47
N ALA A 61 38.16 29.28 31.17
CA ALA A 61 39.43 28.78 30.66
C ALA A 61 39.68 27.36 31.16
N ASN A 62 40.23 26.50 30.30
CA ASN A 62 40.55 25.10 30.61
C ASN A 62 39.41 24.35 31.28
N ASN A 63 38.22 24.47 30.71
CA ASN A 63 37.00 23.80 31.19
C ASN A 63 36.54 24.19 32.59
N THR A 64 37.01 25.35 33.10
CA THR A 64 36.63 25.89 34.40
C THR A 64 36.21 27.35 34.28
N PHE A 65 35.13 27.69 34.95
CA PHE A 65 34.71 29.08 35.13
C PHE A 65 35.47 29.69 36.29
N THR A 66 35.98 30.89 36.08
CA THR A 66 36.70 31.68 37.10
C THR A 66 35.97 33.00 37.29
N LEU A 67 35.65 33.29 38.53
CA LEU A 67 35.11 34.59 38.98
C LEU A 67 36.16 35.28 39.89
N ILE A 68 36.41 36.53 39.64
CA ILE A 68 37.30 37.37 40.44
C ILE A 68 36.47 38.49 41.06
N SER A 69 36.46 38.56 42.38
CA SER A 69 35.73 39.58 43.14
C SER A 69 36.69 40.39 44.03
N LYS A 70 36.48 41.70 44.09
CA LYS A 70 37.23 42.63 44.96
C LYS A 70 36.41 43.07 46.15
N ARG A 71 35.29 42.42 46.48
CA ARG A 71 34.35 42.86 47.53
C ARG A 71 34.94 42.85 48.95
N ALA A 72 36.02 42.13 49.17
CA ALA A 72 36.75 42.13 50.46
C ALA A 72 38.03 42.95 50.45
N SER A 73 38.23 43.84 49.44
CA SER A 73 39.43 44.68 49.32
C SER A 73 39.62 45.53 50.58
N GLY A 74 40.90 45.56 51.11
CA GLY A 74 41.26 46.29 52.32
C GLY A 74 40.99 45.56 53.64
N HIS A 75 40.48 44.34 53.64
CA HIS A 75 40.27 43.53 54.83
C HIS A 75 41.23 42.33 54.85
N LEU A 76 41.92 42.08 55.97
CA LEU A 76 42.91 41.01 56.19
C LEU A 76 43.91 40.83 55.01
N ASP A 77 44.41 41.96 54.46
CA ASP A 77 45.33 42.02 53.30
C ASP A 77 44.78 41.33 52.02
N VAL A 78 43.45 40.96 51.97
CA VAL A 78 42.82 40.36 50.82
C VAL A 78 42.38 41.46 49.84
N GLU A 79 42.85 41.35 48.58
CA GLU A 79 42.43 42.23 47.48
C GLU A 79 41.50 41.47 46.49
N TYR A 80 41.78 40.19 46.25
CA TYR A 80 41.05 39.41 45.29
C TYR A 80 40.53 38.10 45.88
N ILE A 81 39.27 37.85 45.70
CA ILE A 81 38.63 36.54 45.93
C ILE A 81 38.46 35.89 44.59
N VAL A 82 39.11 34.75 44.36
CA VAL A 82 39.01 33.98 43.13
C VAL A 82 38.24 32.70 43.38
N VAL A 83 37.13 32.54 42.71
CA VAL A 83 36.28 31.32 42.76
C VAL A 83 36.39 30.60 41.44
N ARG A 84 36.72 29.30 41.47
CA ARG A 84 36.78 28.42 40.29
C ARG A 84 35.83 27.26 40.44
N SER A 85 35.07 26.96 39.38
CA SER A 85 34.14 25.81 39.35
C SER A 85 34.09 25.15 37.97
N SER A 86 34.07 23.82 37.91
CA SER A 86 33.85 23.01 36.73
C SER A 86 32.38 22.59 36.57
N GLU A 87 31.57 22.76 37.60
CA GLU A 87 30.20 22.26 37.69
C GLU A 87 29.33 22.72 36.51
N CYS A 88 29.49 23.95 36.06
CA CYS A 88 28.74 24.50 34.95
C CYS A 88 29.06 23.80 33.61
N ASN A 89 30.35 23.51 33.37
CA ASN A 89 30.77 22.81 32.16
C ASN A 89 30.33 21.35 32.16
N GLU A 90 30.37 20.66 33.28
CA GLU A 90 29.90 19.28 33.43
C GLU A 90 28.41 19.22 33.11
N ASN A 91 27.60 20.12 33.67
CA ASN A 91 26.17 20.21 33.37
C ASN A 91 25.88 20.52 31.90
N ILE A 92 26.67 21.36 31.23
CA ILE A 92 26.56 21.67 29.81
C ILE A 92 26.83 20.40 28.96
N VAL A 93 27.87 19.62 29.32
CA VAL A 93 28.19 18.37 28.61
C VAL A 93 27.07 17.36 28.77
N ILE A 94 26.54 17.17 29.98
CA ILE A 94 25.42 16.28 30.26
C ILE A 94 24.18 16.70 29.45
N LEU A 95 23.88 18.00 29.42
CA LEU A 95 22.74 18.53 28.66
C LEU A 95 22.92 18.31 27.14
N LYS A 96 24.12 18.59 26.59
CA LYS A 96 24.43 18.34 25.18
C LYS A 96 24.24 16.86 24.82
N ASN A 97 24.73 15.95 25.66
CA ASN A 97 24.55 14.52 25.46
C ASN A 97 23.07 14.10 25.49
N LYS A 98 22.29 14.60 26.45
CA LYS A 98 20.84 14.33 26.51
C LYS A 98 20.12 14.84 25.24
N ILE A 99 20.43 16.05 24.79
CA ILE A 99 19.86 16.59 23.55
C ILE A 99 20.25 15.72 22.34
N ALA A 100 21.53 15.32 22.25
CA ALA A 100 21.99 14.44 21.17
C ALA A 100 21.24 13.10 21.15
N TYR A 101 21.04 12.47 22.31
CA TYR A 101 20.25 11.24 22.43
C TYR A 101 18.80 11.42 21.97
N VAL A 102 18.14 12.51 22.40
CA VAL A 102 16.76 12.79 21.98
C VAL A 102 16.69 12.98 20.46
N VAL A 103 17.62 13.73 19.87
CA VAL A 103 17.67 13.95 18.41
C VAL A 103 17.89 12.63 17.66
N ILE A 104 18.78 11.77 18.14
CA ILE A 104 19.04 10.46 17.50
C ILE A 104 17.78 9.58 17.58
N ILE A 105 17.14 9.51 18.76
CA ILE A 105 15.93 8.69 18.93
C ILE A 105 14.79 9.20 18.04
N THR A 106 14.56 10.52 18.00
CA THR A 106 13.51 11.09 17.15
C THR A 106 13.79 10.86 15.66
N ALA A 107 15.03 11.02 15.21
CA ALA A 107 15.43 10.71 13.84
C ALA A 107 15.18 9.23 13.50
N PHE A 108 15.54 8.31 14.40
CA PHE A 108 15.29 6.90 14.23
C PHE A 108 13.79 6.58 14.11
N VAL A 109 12.96 7.15 14.98
CA VAL A 109 11.50 6.97 14.95
C VAL A 109 10.92 7.47 13.62
N ILE A 110 11.36 8.64 13.15
CA ILE A 110 10.92 9.20 11.86
C ILE A 110 11.27 8.26 10.71
N ILE A 111 12.48 7.70 10.69
CA ILE A 111 12.92 6.75 9.65
C ILE A 111 12.04 5.49 9.69
N VAL A 112 11.78 4.93 10.87
CA VAL A 112 10.92 3.74 11.00
C VAL A 112 9.51 4.01 10.48
N ILE A 113 8.92 5.16 10.84
CA ILE A 113 7.59 5.56 10.35
C ILE A 113 7.62 5.75 8.82
N ALA A 114 8.64 6.41 8.27
CA ALA A 114 8.76 6.63 6.83
C ALA A 114 8.87 5.31 6.06
N VAL A 115 9.66 4.35 6.54
CA VAL A 115 9.79 3.01 5.94
C VAL A 115 8.47 2.25 6.03
N PHE A 116 7.80 2.29 7.18
CA PHE A 116 6.49 1.66 7.37
C PHE A 116 5.44 2.23 6.43
N LEU A 117 5.32 3.55 6.33
CA LEU A 117 4.38 4.22 5.43
C LEU A 117 4.71 3.93 3.96
N SER A 118 6.00 3.94 3.60
CA SER A 118 6.45 3.59 2.25
C SER A 118 6.00 2.17 1.88
N TYR A 119 6.20 1.19 2.76
CA TYR A 119 5.77 -0.18 2.51
C TYR A 119 4.24 -0.30 2.42
N MET A 120 3.51 0.39 3.30
CA MET A 120 2.04 0.34 3.35
C MET A 120 1.40 0.95 2.10
N PHE A 121 1.96 2.04 1.55
CA PHE A 121 1.39 2.72 0.38
C PHE A 121 1.97 2.27 -0.97
N LEU A 122 3.28 2.04 -1.06
CA LEU A 122 3.91 1.70 -2.34
C LEU A 122 3.67 0.25 -2.75
N LYS A 123 3.59 -0.68 -1.79
CA LYS A 123 3.33 -2.08 -2.13
C LYS A 123 1.98 -2.28 -2.85
N PRO A 124 0.82 -1.85 -2.29
CA PRO A 124 -0.46 -2.04 -2.97
C PRO A 124 -0.54 -1.28 -4.31
N LEU A 125 0.12 -0.13 -4.43
CA LEU A 125 0.21 0.59 -5.70
C LEU A 125 0.99 -0.22 -6.75
N ARG A 126 2.13 -0.77 -6.37
CA ARG A 126 2.94 -1.62 -7.24
C ARG A 126 2.18 -2.89 -7.66
N ASP A 127 1.49 -3.54 -6.72
CA ASP A 127 0.69 -4.73 -6.99
C ASP A 127 -0.43 -4.41 -8.00
N LYS A 128 -1.07 -3.25 -7.87
CA LYS A 128 -2.09 -2.77 -8.82
C LYS A 128 -1.50 -2.41 -10.19
N MET A 129 -0.32 -1.83 -10.26
CA MET A 129 0.37 -1.58 -11.54
C MET A 129 0.70 -2.89 -12.24
N GLN A 130 1.21 -3.88 -11.52
CA GLN A 130 1.49 -5.20 -12.07
C GLN A 130 0.22 -5.87 -12.60
N GLU A 131 -0.90 -5.80 -11.86
CA GLU A 131 -2.21 -6.31 -12.30
C GLU A 131 -2.66 -5.66 -13.62
N ILE A 132 -2.45 -4.35 -13.77
CA ILE A 132 -2.78 -3.61 -15.00
C ILE A 132 -1.84 -4.02 -16.15
N GLU A 133 -0.54 -4.15 -15.90
CA GLU A 133 0.42 -4.59 -16.92
C GLU A 133 0.09 -6.00 -17.43
N ASP A 134 -0.20 -6.93 -16.54
CA ASP A 134 -0.61 -8.30 -16.88
C ASP A 134 -1.93 -8.30 -17.68
N PHE A 135 -2.90 -7.48 -17.29
CA PHE A 135 -4.15 -7.29 -18.02
C PHE A 135 -3.94 -6.76 -19.44
N VAL A 136 -3.12 -5.72 -19.62
CA VAL A 136 -2.83 -5.16 -20.95
C VAL A 136 -2.16 -6.21 -21.82
N LYS A 137 -1.20 -6.96 -21.28
CA LYS A 137 -0.50 -8.03 -21.98
C LYS A 137 -1.47 -9.14 -22.41
N ASP A 138 -2.29 -9.64 -21.49
CA ASP A 138 -3.26 -10.71 -21.77
C ASP A 138 -4.30 -10.23 -22.79
N THR A 139 -4.82 -9.01 -22.66
CA THR A 139 -5.78 -8.43 -23.63
C THR A 139 -5.16 -8.31 -25.03
N THR A 140 -3.91 -7.89 -25.12
CA THR A 140 -3.20 -7.80 -26.39
C THR A 140 -3.06 -9.18 -27.06
N HIS A 141 -2.73 -10.22 -26.29
CA HIS A 141 -2.65 -11.59 -26.80
C HIS A 141 -4.03 -12.11 -27.26
N GLU A 142 -5.08 -11.86 -26.47
CA GLU A 142 -6.44 -12.30 -26.82
C GLU A 142 -7.01 -11.58 -28.06
N LEU A 143 -6.63 -10.31 -28.28
CA LEU A 143 -7.00 -9.57 -29.50
C LEU A 143 -6.22 -10.07 -30.72
N ASN A 144 -4.93 -10.36 -30.57
CA ASN A 144 -4.09 -10.78 -31.70
C ASN A 144 -4.54 -12.12 -32.30
N THR A 145 -5.06 -13.03 -31.52
CA THR A 145 -5.52 -14.34 -31.98
C THR A 145 -6.66 -14.23 -33.02
N PRO A 146 -7.82 -13.63 -32.72
CA PRO A 146 -8.89 -13.48 -33.71
C PRO A 146 -8.52 -12.54 -34.87
N ILE A 147 -7.70 -11.49 -34.65
CA ILE A 147 -7.20 -10.62 -35.70
C ILE A 147 -6.38 -11.45 -36.71
N THR A 148 -5.44 -12.26 -36.23
CA THR A 148 -4.63 -13.13 -37.07
C THR A 148 -5.48 -14.13 -37.85
N ALA A 149 -6.46 -14.77 -37.19
CA ALA A 149 -7.37 -15.69 -37.83
C ALA A 149 -8.22 -15.01 -38.92
N LEU A 150 -8.68 -13.78 -38.69
CA LEU A 150 -9.35 -12.94 -39.68
C LEU A 150 -8.47 -12.65 -40.90
N MET A 151 -7.25 -12.18 -40.63
CA MET A 151 -6.29 -11.85 -41.71
C MET A 151 -5.95 -13.08 -42.56
N MET A 152 -5.73 -14.23 -41.95
CA MET A 152 -5.47 -15.49 -42.65
C MET A 152 -6.69 -15.94 -43.48
N SER A 153 -7.91 -15.82 -42.91
CA SER A 153 -9.14 -16.17 -43.61
C SER A 153 -9.38 -15.27 -44.80
N LEU A 154 -9.18 -13.96 -44.68
CA LEU A 154 -9.26 -12.98 -45.80
C LEU A 154 -8.20 -13.25 -46.86
N SER A 155 -6.96 -13.58 -46.49
CA SER A 155 -5.91 -13.93 -47.45
C SER A 155 -6.25 -15.17 -48.24
N ARG A 156 -6.81 -16.21 -47.56
CA ARG A 156 -7.27 -17.44 -48.27
C ARG A 156 -8.46 -17.19 -49.19
N LEU A 157 -9.40 -16.32 -48.77
CA LEU A 157 -10.52 -15.93 -49.64
C LEU A 157 -10.07 -15.23 -50.91
N LYS A 158 -9.08 -14.31 -50.79
CA LYS A 158 -8.50 -13.64 -51.94
C LYS A 158 -7.80 -14.61 -52.92
N SER A 159 -7.12 -15.63 -52.39
CA SER A 159 -6.37 -16.59 -53.23
C SER A 159 -7.25 -17.60 -53.92
N LYS A 160 -8.33 -18.11 -53.25
CA LYS A 160 -9.18 -19.19 -53.79
C LYS A 160 -10.27 -18.73 -54.77
N LYS A 161 -10.71 -17.48 -54.72
CA LYS A 161 -11.79 -16.89 -55.54
C LYS A 161 -13.09 -17.66 -55.56
N THR A 162 -13.27 -18.62 -54.67
CA THR A 162 -14.46 -19.49 -54.53
C THR A 162 -15.03 -19.43 -53.13
N TYR A 163 -16.35 -19.59 -53.01
CA TYR A 163 -17.01 -19.68 -51.72
C TYR A 163 -16.48 -20.91 -50.93
N ASP A 164 -16.01 -20.67 -49.69
CA ASP A 164 -15.58 -21.72 -48.79
C ASP A 164 -16.20 -21.44 -47.42
N GLU A 165 -17.21 -22.25 -47.07
CA GLU A 165 -17.98 -22.13 -45.85
C GLU A 165 -17.10 -22.11 -44.59
N LYS A 166 -16.00 -22.88 -44.56
CA LYS A 166 -15.07 -22.91 -43.44
C LYS A 166 -14.35 -21.55 -43.25
N ILE A 167 -14.06 -20.85 -44.36
CA ILE A 167 -13.43 -19.54 -44.31
C ILE A 167 -14.43 -18.52 -43.72
N PHE A 168 -15.67 -18.52 -44.20
CA PHE A 168 -16.72 -17.63 -43.70
C PHE A 168 -17.03 -17.90 -42.21
N ASN A 169 -17.14 -19.15 -41.78
CA ASN A 169 -17.31 -19.51 -40.38
C ASN A 169 -16.16 -19.03 -39.49
N ASN A 170 -14.91 -19.14 -39.96
CA ASN A 170 -13.76 -18.61 -39.22
C ASN A 170 -13.78 -17.08 -39.12
N ILE A 171 -14.20 -16.37 -40.16
CA ILE A 171 -14.40 -14.91 -40.13
C ILE A 171 -15.48 -14.54 -39.12
N SER A 172 -16.63 -15.22 -39.16
CA SER A 172 -17.74 -15.01 -38.24
C SER A 172 -17.32 -15.21 -36.79
N ILE A 173 -16.70 -16.35 -36.47
CA ILE A 173 -16.20 -16.66 -35.12
C ILE A 173 -15.22 -15.59 -34.64
N SER A 174 -14.25 -15.23 -35.50
CA SER A 174 -13.23 -14.24 -35.09
C SER A 174 -13.82 -12.85 -34.86
N THR A 175 -14.80 -12.44 -35.66
CA THR A 175 -15.51 -11.15 -35.50
C THR A 175 -16.34 -11.16 -34.21
N LYS A 176 -17.05 -12.25 -33.90
CA LYS A 176 -17.81 -12.41 -32.65
C LYS A 176 -16.88 -12.34 -31.43
N GLN A 177 -15.72 -13.02 -31.48
CA GLN A 177 -14.72 -12.98 -30.41
C GLN A 177 -14.19 -11.56 -30.17
N LEU A 178 -13.89 -10.80 -31.25
CA LEU A 178 -13.46 -9.40 -31.12
C LEU A 178 -14.55 -8.53 -30.49
N TYR A 179 -15.82 -8.75 -30.87
CA TYR A 179 -16.93 -8.03 -30.29
C TYR A 179 -17.12 -8.34 -28.80
N ASP A 180 -16.99 -9.62 -28.40
CA ASP A 180 -17.09 -10.04 -27.00
C ASP A 180 -15.98 -9.43 -26.13
N ILE A 181 -14.75 -9.37 -26.69
CA ILE A 181 -13.62 -8.71 -26.02
C ILE A 181 -13.90 -7.20 -25.87
N TYR A 182 -14.32 -6.53 -26.95
CA TYR A 182 -14.66 -5.11 -26.92
C TYR A 182 -15.76 -4.82 -25.89
N SER A 183 -16.84 -5.60 -25.89
CA SER A 183 -17.97 -5.44 -24.97
C SER A 183 -17.54 -5.61 -23.52
N SER A 184 -16.67 -6.57 -23.23
CA SER A 184 -16.11 -6.80 -21.90
C SER A 184 -15.22 -5.65 -21.45
N LEU A 185 -14.37 -5.13 -22.34
CA LEU A 185 -13.50 -3.96 -22.05
C LEU A 185 -14.32 -2.69 -21.83
N SER A 186 -15.34 -2.48 -22.68
CA SER A 186 -16.27 -1.35 -22.56
C SER A 186 -17.00 -1.36 -21.22
N TYR A 187 -17.50 -2.53 -20.81
CA TYR A 187 -18.17 -2.68 -19.52
C TYR A 187 -17.26 -2.35 -18.34
N ILE A 188 -15.99 -2.80 -18.38
CA ILE A 188 -15.04 -2.53 -17.30
C ILE A 188 -14.62 -1.07 -17.23
N SER A 189 -14.47 -0.42 -18.39
CA SER A 189 -13.94 0.96 -18.50
C SER A 189 -14.99 2.03 -18.30
N PHE A 190 -16.23 1.77 -18.71
CA PHE A 190 -17.30 2.76 -18.79
C PHE A 190 -18.58 2.33 -18.04
N ASP A 191 -18.45 1.50 -17.04
CA ASP A 191 -19.51 0.87 -16.29
C ASP A 191 -20.49 1.86 -15.67
N ASN A 192 -21.26 2.60 -16.47
CA ASN A 192 -22.32 3.43 -15.91
C ASN A 192 -23.33 3.99 -16.93
N SER A 193 -23.51 3.37 -18.07
CA SER A 193 -24.74 3.62 -18.78
C SER A 193 -25.86 2.95 -18.01
N ALA A 194 -26.61 3.73 -17.25
CA ALA A 194 -27.81 3.27 -16.57
C ALA A 194 -28.88 2.94 -17.64
N GLU A 195 -28.69 1.80 -18.31
CA GLU A 195 -29.75 1.25 -19.14
C GLU A 195 -30.88 0.84 -18.20
N PRO A 196 -32.10 1.33 -18.41
CA PRO A 196 -33.21 1.00 -17.51
C PRO A 196 -33.49 -0.51 -17.54
N ALA A 197 -33.74 -1.06 -16.36
CA ALA A 197 -34.22 -2.44 -16.26
C ALA A 197 -35.63 -2.52 -16.85
N GLU A 198 -35.91 -3.57 -17.58
CA GLU A 198 -37.19 -3.87 -18.17
C GLU A 198 -37.56 -5.35 -17.93
N ASP A 199 -38.83 -5.66 -17.96
CA ASP A 199 -39.28 -7.04 -17.83
C ASP A 199 -39.08 -7.76 -19.17
N ILE A 200 -38.13 -8.68 -19.18
CA ILE A 200 -37.77 -9.44 -20.37
C ILE A 200 -38.11 -10.94 -20.22
N MET A 201 -38.46 -11.57 -21.35
CA MET A 201 -38.52 -13.02 -21.43
C MET A 201 -37.10 -13.59 -21.50
N PHE A 202 -36.61 -14.10 -20.38
CA PHE A 202 -35.20 -14.50 -20.24
C PHE A 202 -34.84 -15.70 -21.11
N ASN A 203 -35.81 -16.65 -21.33
CA ASN A 203 -35.66 -17.78 -22.23
C ASN A 203 -35.33 -17.37 -23.68
N ASP A 204 -35.85 -16.24 -24.16
CA ASP A 204 -35.52 -15.75 -25.51
C ASP A 204 -34.05 -15.27 -25.56
N VAL A 205 -33.59 -14.60 -24.52
CA VAL A 205 -32.19 -14.17 -24.43
C VAL A 205 -31.24 -15.35 -24.37
N VAL A 206 -31.57 -16.38 -23.59
CA VAL A 206 -30.81 -17.64 -23.50
C VAL A 206 -30.72 -18.32 -24.89
N ASN A 207 -31.85 -18.49 -25.59
CA ASN A 207 -31.88 -19.11 -26.92
C ASN A 207 -31.06 -18.31 -27.94
N ASN A 208 -31.16 -16.98 -27.93
CA ASN A 208 -30.40 -16.11 -28.80
C ASN A 208 -28.87 -16.23 -28.53
N CYS A 209 -28.47 -16.29 -27.26
CA CYS A 209 -27.06 -16.47 -26.89
C CYS A 209 -26.53 -17.87 -27.29
N ILE A 210 -27.32 -18.95 -27.14
CA ILE A 210 -26.94 -20.28 -27.63
C ILE A 210 -26.73 -20.25 -29.15
N SER A 211 -27.64 -19.63 -29.89
CA SER A 211 -27.56 -19.51 -31.37
C SER A 211 -26.32 -18.67 -31.78
N TYR A 212 -26.01 -17.60 -31.03
CA TYR A 212 -24.84 -16.77 -31.26
C TYR A 212 -23.52 -17.58 -31.18
N HIS A 213 -23.42 -18.51 -30.22
CA HIS A 213 -22.24 -19.37 -30.05
C HIS A 213 -22.30 -20.68 -30.87
N GLY A 214 -23.32 -20.90 -31.71
CA GLY A 214 -23.54 -22.12 -32.44
C GLY A 214 -22.37 -22.62 -33.28
N GLU A 215 -21.68 -21.70 -34.00
CA GLU A 215 -20.50 -22.03 -34.82
C GLU A 215 -19.33 -22.51 -33.93
N LEU A 216 -19.15 -21.91 -32.77
CA LEU A 216 -18.06 -22.25 -31.84
C LEU A 216 -18.33 -23.61 -31.16
N LEU A 217 -19.59 -23.85 -30.78
CA LEU A 217 -20.05 -25.13 -30.26
C LEU A 217 -19.85 -26.26 -31.29
N ALA A 218 -20.26 -26.03 -32.53
CA ALA A 218 -20.06 -26.99 -33.65
C ALA A 218 -18.57 -27.26 -33.92
N LYS A 219 -17.72 -26.22 -33.88
CA LYS A 219 -16.27 -26.36 -34.09
C LYS A 219 -15.61 -27.26 -33.04
N LYS A 220 -16.09 -27.22 -31.78
CA LYS A 220 -15.60 -28.08 -30.68
C LYS A 220 -16.37 -29.39 -30.56
N ASN A 221 -17.40 -29.61 -31.36
CA ASN A 221 -18.33 -30.74 -31.24
C ASN A 221 -18.96 -30.83 -29.82
N ILE A 222 -19.37 -29.69 -29.27
CA ILE A 222 -20.03 -29.61 -27.97
C ILE A 222 -21.53 -29.63 -28.17
N SER A 223 -22.23 -30.57 -27.51
CA SER A 223 -23.66 -30.65 -27.51
C SER A 223 -24.28 -29.75 -26.43
N VAL A 224 -25.40 -29.10 -26.75
CA VAL A 224 -26.14 -28.31 -25.76
C VAL A 224 -27.48 -29.01 -25.47
N ILE A 225 -27.64 -29.40 -24.21
CA ILE A 225 -28.93 -29.91 -23.68
C ILE A 225 -29.57 -28.74 -22.94
N LYS A 226 -30.80 -28.40 -23.33
CA LYS A 226 -31.54 -27.31 -22.72
C LYS A 226 -32.89 -27.78 -22.16
N SER A 227 -33.19 -27.37 -20.92
CA SER A 227 -34.48 -27.42 -20.28
C SER A 227 -34.86 -25.99 -19.89
N ILE A 228 -35.71 -25.38 -20.70
CA ILE A 228 -36.01 -23.97 -20.61
C ILE A 228 -37.49 -23.77 -20.29
N ASP A 229 -37.78 -23.46 -19.03
CA ASP A 229 -39.10 -23.05 -18.58
C ASP A 229 -39.29 -21.54 -18.82
N GLU A 230 -40.53 -21.09 -18.84
CA GLU A 230 -40.83 -19.65 -18.91
C GLU A 230 -40.21 -18.92 -17.70
N CYS A 231 -39.41 -17.92 -17.99
CA CYS A 231 -38.75 -17.11 -16.98
C CYS A 231 -38.80 -15.63 -17.41
N GLN A 232 -39.48 -14.82 -16.61
CA GLN A 232 -39.50 -13.38 -16.79
C GLN A 232 -38.69 -12.71 -15.65
N ILE A 233 -37.79 -11.86 -16.01
CA ILE A 233 -36.94 -11.16 -15.04
C ILE A 233 -36.84 -9.68 -15.38
N ASN A 234 -36.63 -8.84 -14.34
CA ASN A 234 -36.46 -7.41 -14.49
C ASN A 234 -34.95 -7.10 -14.55
N ILE A 235 -34.42 -6.84 -15.75
CA ILE A 235 -33.00 -6.57 -16.01
C ILE A 235 -32.85 -5.83 -17.34
N ALA A 236 -31.81 -5.02 -17.50
CA ALA A 236 -31.45 -4.44 -18.78
C ALA A 236 -31.08 -5.54 -19.80
N SER A 237 -31.63 -5.47 -21.01
CA SER A 237 -31.47 -6.51 -22.06
C SER A 237 -30.00 -6.73 -22.41
N SER A 238 -29.17 -5.64 -22.43
CA SER A 238 -27.73 -5.74 -22.68
C SER A 238 -27.00 -6.50 -21.57
N LYS A 239 -27.38 -6.27 -20.30
CA LYS A 239 -26.79 -6.94 -19.13
C LYS A 239 -27.18 -8.41 -19.06
N ALA A 240 -28.44 -8.75 -19.38
CA ALA A 240 -28.86 -10.14 -19.49
C ALA A 240 -28.06 -10.91 -20.55
N LYS A 241 -27.88 -10.33 -21.75
CA LYS A 241 -27.05 -10.91 -22.81
C LYS A 241 -25.60 -11.08 -22.36
N MET A 242 -25.03 -10.06 -21.72
CA MET A 242 -23.64 -10.06 -21.25
C MET A 242 -23.43 -11.16 -20.18
N LEU A 243 -24.36 -11.31 -19.24
CA LEU A 243 -24.34 -12.33 -18.21
C LEU A 243 -24.30 -13.73 -18.82
N ILE A 244 -25.25 -14.02 -19.74
CA ILE A 244 -25.35 -15.35 -20.37
C ILE A 244 -24.15 -15.61 -21.27
N ASN A 245 -23.73 -14.64 -22.09
CA ASN A 245 -22.58 -14.78 -22.97
C ASN A 245 -21.28 -15.06 -22.22
N ASN A 246 -21.05 -14.41 -21.08
CA ASN A 246 -19.86 -14.68 -20.26
C ASN A 246 -19.88 -16.10 -19.66
N LEU A 247 -21.03 -16.56 -19.19
CA LEU A 247 -21.19 -17.94 -18.68
C LEU A 247 -21.01 -18.98 -19.78
N LEU A 248 -21.70 -18.82 -20.92
CA LEU A 248 -21.60 -19.75 -22.07
C LEU A 248 -20.19 -19.77 -22.65
N ASN A 249 -19.56 -18.60 -22.84
CA ASN A 249 -18.20 -18.51 -23.36
C ASN A 249 -17.22 -19.25 -22.44
N ASN A 250 -17.34 -19.08 -21.12
CA ASN A 250 -16.54 -19.83 -20.16
C ASN A 250 -16.78 -21.34 -20.27
N SER A 251 -18.03 -21.80 -20.29
CA SER A 251 -18.34 -23.20 -20.42
C SER A 251 -17.79 -23.80 -21.72
N ILE A 252 -17.96 -23.12 -22.87
CA ILE A 252 -17.40 -23.57 -24.14
C ILE A 252 -15.89 -23.60 -24.13
N LYS A 253 -15.28 -22.60 -23.54
CA LYS A 253 -13.83 -22.41 -23.50
C LYS A 253 -13.13 -23.50 -22.69
N TYR A 254 -13.64 -23.80 -21.51
CA TYR A 254 -13.04 -24.76 -20.58
C TYR A 254 -13.52 -26.20 -20.76
N SER A 255 -14.53 -26.43 -21.57
CA SER A 255 -14.95 -27.76 -21.98
C SER A 255 -13.99 -28.38 -23.00
N THR A 256 -13.76 -29.67 -22.87
CA THR A 256 -13.04 -30.46 -23.87
C THR A 256 -13.95 -30.74 -25.08
N PRO A 257 -13.40 -31.04 -26.28
CA PRO A 257 -14.19 -31.46 -27.40
C PRO A 257 -15.02 -32.72 -27.09
N ASN A 258 -16.19 -32.83 -27.74
CA ASN A 258 -17.15 -33.95 -27.61
C ASN A 258 -17.81 -34.08 -26.22
N THR A 259 -17.98 -32.96 -25.51
CA THR A 259 -18.65 -32.87 -24.21
C THR A 259 -20.02 -32.22 -24.33
N THR A 260 -20.74 -32.13 -23.21
CA THR A 260 -22.09 -31.58 -23.14
C THR A 260 -22.13 -30.36 -22.21
N ILE A 261 -22.81 -29.29 -22.64
CA ILE A 261 -23.21 -28.18 -21.78
C ILE A 261 -24.71 -28.29 -21.53
N ARG A 262 -25.11 -28.29 -20.24
CA ARG A 262 -26.54 -28.30 -19.84
C ARG A 262 -26.92 -26.89 -19.40
N ILE A 263 -28.06 -26.43 -19.93
CA ILE A 263 -28.63 -25.13 -19.60
C ILE A 263 -30.06 -25.36 -19.11
N ILE A 264 -30.30 -24.97 -17.87
CA ILE A 264 -31.60 -25.16 -17.23
C ILE A 264 -32.08 -23.79 -16.75
N THR A 265 -33.27 -23.38 -17.20
CA THR A 265 -33.96 -22.22 -16.64
C THR A 265 -35.24 -22.67 -15.95
N THR A 266 -35.48 -22.05 -14.80
CA THR A 266 -36.75 -22.17 -14.07
C THR A 266 -37.36 -20.78 -13.93
N ALA A 267 -38.54 -20.65 -13.34
CA ALA A 267 -39.19 -19.36 -13.14
C ALA A 267 -38.30 -18.31 -12.43
N ASN A 268 -37.31 -18.73 -11.62
CA ASN A 268 -36.48 -17.84 -10.79
C ASN A 268 -34.98 -18.17 -10.81
N SER A 269 -34.51 -19.01 -11.73
CA SER A 269 -33.09 -19.36 -11.78
C SER A 269 -32.61 -19.73 -13.18
N LEU A 270 -31.29 -19.48 -13.39
CA LEU A 270 -30.49 -20.00 -14.50
C LEU A 270 -29.41 -20.91 -13.94
N CYS A 271 -29.29 -22.12 -14.46
CA CYS A 271 -28.19 -23.04 -14.18
C CYS A 271 -27.45 -23.38 -15.48
N ILE A 272 -26.13 -23.21 -15.51
CA ILE A 272 -25.27 -23.66 -16.60
C ILE A 272 -24.26 -24.64 -16.04
N GLN A 273 -24.22 -25.83 -16.61
CA GLN A 273 -23.31 -26.91 -16.22
C GLN A 273 -22.48 -27.33 -17.41
N ASP A 274 -21.18 -27.41 -17.25
CA ASP A 274 -20.23 -27.94 -18.24
C ASP A 274 -19.50 -29.18 -17.72
N GLU A 275 -18.96 -29.96 -18.65
CA GLU A 275 -18.12 -31.16 -18.42
C GLU A 275 -16.65 -30.80 -18.71
N GLY A 276 -16.20 -29.60 -18.26
CA GLY A 276 -14.86 -29.08 -18.50
C GLY A 276 -13.84 -29.51 -17.46
N ILE A 277 -12.72 -28.78 -17.45
CA ILE A 277 -11.59 -29.09 -16.57
C ILE A 277 -11.87 -28.82 -15.08
N GLY A 278 -12.99 -28.17 -14.75
CA GLY A 278 -13.31 -27.76 -13.38
C GLY A 278 -12.39 -26.73 -12.78
N ILE A 279 -12.62 -26.41 -11.50
CA ILE A 279 -11.93 -25.34 -10.78
C ILE A 279 -11.51 -25.85 -9.39
N SER A 280 -10.21 -25.74 -9.07
CA SER A 280 -9.70 -26.16 -7.76
C SER A 280 -10.29 -25.31 -6.63
N LYS A 281 -10.54 -25.90 -5.47
CA LYS A 281 -11.16 -25.25 -4.30
C LYS A 281 -10.46 -23.94 -3.90
N LYS A 282 -9.13 -23.90 -3.99
CA LYS A 282 -8.34 -22.70 -3.66
C LYS A 282 -8.65 -21.50 -4.57
N LYS A 283 -9.07 -21.75 -5.81
CA LYS A 283 -9.32 -20.71 -6.81
C LYS A 283 -10.78 -20.28 -6.89
N GLN A 284 -11.72 -21.08 -6.36
CA GLN A 284 -13.16 -20.81 -6.48
C GLN A 284 -13.60 -19.47 -5.87
N GLU A 285 -12.94 -18.99 -4.81
CA GLU A 285 -13.21 -17.67 -4.22
C GLU A 285 -12.57 -16.52 -4.99
N GLU A 286 -11.50 -16.81 -5.73
CA GLU A 286 -10.72 -15.78 -6.41
C GLU A 286 -11.14 -15.51 -7.85
N ILE A 287 -11.77 -16.49 -8.51
CA ILE A 287 -12.15 -16.40 -9.94
C ILE A 287 -13.17 -15.31 -10.26
N PHE A 288 -13.87 -14.78 -9.24
CA PHE A 288 -14.79 -13.66 -9.38
C PHE A 288 -14.11 -12.30 -9.28
N LYS A 289 -12.82 -12.25 -8.89
CA LYS A 289 -12.04 -11.02 -8.91
C LYS A 289 -11.65 -10.67 -10.35
N ARG A 290 -11.55 -9.38 -10.64
CA ARG A 290 -11.09 -8.91 -11.97
C ARG A 290 -9.66 -9.39 -12.22
N PHE A 291 -9.38 -9.81 -13.47
CA PHE A 291 -8.06 -10.23 -13.96
C PHE A 291 -7.53 -11.53 -13.35
N VAL A 292 -8.34 -12.28 -12.62
CA VAL A 292 -7.97 -13.58 -12.06
C VAL A 292 -8.35 -14.71 -12.99
N ARG A 293 -7.42 -15.64 -13.20
CA ARG A 293 -7.61 -16.84 -14.06
C ARG A 293 -7.40 -18.11 -13.23
N ALA A 294 -8.33 -19.04 -13.34
CA ALA A 294 -8.19 -20.36 -12.71
C ALA A 294 -7.11 -21.21 -13.40
N SER A 295 -6.88 -21.02 -14.69
CA SER A 295 -5.92 -21.78 -15.49
C SER A 295 -5.30 -20.91 -16.57
N SER A 296 -4.02 -21.09 -16.85
CA SER A 296 -3.31 -20.50 -17.99
C SER A 296 -3.55 -21.27 -19.29
N TYR A 297 -4.20 -22.43 -19.23
CA TYR A 297 -4.34 -23.36 -20.35
C TYR A 297 -5.29 -22.85 -21.46
N ALA A 298 -6.34 -22.13 -21.10
CA ALA A 298 -7.25 -21.53 -22.06
C ALA A 298 -7.11 -20.00 -21.99
N GLY A 299 -6.91 -19.31 -23.11
CA GLY A 299 -6.78 -17.87 -23.24
C GLY A 299 -7.84 -17.06 -22.46
N GLY A 300 -7.82 -15.71 -22.51
CA GLY A 300 -8.75 -14.79 -21.84
C GLY A 300 -8.12 -14.00 -20.71
N PHE A 301 -8.60 -12.81 -20.52
CA PHE A 301 -8.02 -11.82 -19.59
C PHE A 301 -8.69 -11.82 -18.20
N GLY A 302 -9.45 -12.88 -17.84
CA GLY A 302 -9.92 -13.08 -16.47
C GLY A 302 -11.00 -12.11 -16.00
N VAL A 303 -11.83 -11.57 -16.90
CA VAL A 303 -12.90 -10.62 -16.54
C VAL A 303 -14.31 -11.17 -16.63
N GLY A 304 -14.54 -12.25 -17.37
CA GLY A 304 -15.90 -12.76 -17.63
C GLY A 304 -16.70 -13.06 -16.37
N LEU A 305 -16.12 -13.79 -15.40
CA LEU A 305 -16.81 -14.10 -14.14
C LEU A 305 -16.94 -12.88 -13.21
N SER A 306 -16.01 -11.91 -13.27
CA SER A 306 -16.17 -10.68 -12.52
C SER A 306 -17.29 -9.78 -13.08
N ILE A 307 -17.54 -9.83 -14.40
CA ILE A 307 -18.71 -9.20 -15.02
C ILE A 307 -20.00 -9.86 -14.53
N VAL A 308 -20.03 -11.19 -14.51
CA VAL A 308 -21.18 -11.96 -13.98
C VAL A 308 -21.45 -11.56 -12.52
N ASP A 309 -20.44 -11.54 -11.67
CA ASP A 309 -20.54 -11.16 -10.27
C ASP A 309 -21.03 -9.70 -10.08
N SER A 310 -20.52 -8.77 -10.89
CA SER A 310 -20.99 -7.39 -10.89
C SER A 310 -22.46 -7.26 -11.24
N ILE A 311 -22.92 -7.91 -12.29
CA ILE A 311 -24.34 -7.90 -12.71
C ILE A 311 -25.22 -8.55 -11.64
N VAL A 312 -24.82 -9.71 -11.11
CA VAL A 312 -25.54 -10.41 -10.04
C VAL A 312 -25.73 -9.52 -8.81
N LYS A 313 -24.68 -8.79 -8.39
CA LYS A 313 -24.74 -7.86 -7.27
C LYS A 313 -25.60 -6.64 -7.57
N GLU A 314 -25.51 -6.10 -8.77
CA GLU A 314 -26.31 -4.92 -9.20
C GLU A 314 -27.82 -5.19 -9.12
N TYR A 315 -28.24 -6.38 -9.52
CA TYR A 315 -29.66 -6.77 -9.51
C TYR A 315 -30.07 -7.55 -8.23
N ASN A 316 -29.19 -7.65 -7.22
CA ASN A 316 -29.42 -8.37 -5.97
C ASN A 316 -29.76 -9.86 -6.16
N TYR A 317 -29.26 -10.48 -7.23
CA TYR A 317 -29.37 -11.90 -7.47
C TYR A 317 -28.40 -12.71 -6.60
N LYS A 318 -28.59 -14.04 -6.55
CA LYS A 318 -27.67 -14.93 -5.82
C LYS A 318 -26.90 -15.78 -6.82
N LEU A 319 -25.59 -15.85 -6.63
CA LEU A 319 -24.69 -16.68 -7.43
C LEU A 319 -24.20 -17.86 -6.60
N SER A 320 -24.27 -19.06 -7.12
CA SER A 320 -23.63 -20.25 -6.55
C SER A 320 -22.75 -20.95 -7.59
N LEU A 321 -21.64 -21.49 -7.12
CA LEU A 321 -20.67 -22.23 -7.91
C LEU A 321 -20.41 -23.59 -7.27
N VAL A 322 -20.55 -24.66 -8.06
CA VAL A 322 -20.13 -26.00 -7.68
C VAL A 322 -19.17 -26.50 -8.76
N SER A 323 -17.95 -26.83 -8.39
CA SER A 323 -16.95 -27.33 -9.33
C SER A 323 -15.95 -28.24 -8.64
N ASN A 324 -15.55 -29.29 -9.33
CA ASN A 324 -14.46 -30.17 -8.96
C ASN A 324 -13.48 -30.28 -10.13
N GLU A 325 -12.21 -30.34 -9.81
CA GLU A 325 -11.16 -30.46 -10.82
C GLU A 325 -11.32 -31.77 -11.61
N GLY A 326 -11.42 -31.66 -12.93
CA GLY A 326 -11.65 -32.80 -13.84
C GLY A 326 -13.10 -33.23 -14.03
N GLU A 327 -14.08 -32.66 -13.30
CA GLU A 327 -15.49 -33.04 -13.35
C GLU A 327 -16.39 -31.95 -13.97
N GLY A 328 -15.85 -30.77 -14.22
CA GLY A 328 -16.59 -29.64 -14.77
C GLY A 328 -17.06 -28.62 -13.76
N THR A 329 -17.90 -27.69 -14.22
CA THR A 329 -18.36 -26.55 -13.41
C THR A 329 -19.87 -26.37 -13.59
N THR A 330 -20.54 -26.10 -12.47
CA THR A 330 -21.95 -25.71 -12.43
C THR A 330 -22.07 -24.33 -11.80
N ILE A 331 -22.65 -23.39 -12.53
CA ILE A 331 -22.94 -22.03 -12.03
C ILE A 331 -24.46 -21.87 -12.04
N THR A 332 -25.00 -21.46 -10.89
CA THR A 332 -26.43 -21.19 -10.75
C THR A 332 -26.63 -19.75 -10.30
N ILE A 333 -27.52 -19.03 -11.00
CA ILE A 333 -27.96 -17.70 -10.63
C ILE A 333 -29.43 -17.80 -10.24
N THR A 334 -29.77 -17.29 -9.05
CA THR A 334 -31.16 -17.20 -8.57
C THR A 334 -31.58 -15.75 -8.60
N PHE A 335 -32.63 -15.43 -9.29
CA PHE A 335 -33.17 -14.08 -9.51
C PHE A 335 -34.02 -13.59 -8.36
#